data_43c6fefb11cd592a3cde6ba21828bc62
#
_entry.id   43c6fefb11cd592a3cde6ba21828bc62
#
_cell.length_a   1.000
_cell.length_b   1.000
_cell.length_c   1.000
_cell.angle_alpha   90.00
_cell.angle_beta   90.00
_cell.angle_gamma   90.00
#
_symmetry.space_group_name_H-M   'P 1'
#
loop_
_entity.id
_entity.type
_entity.pdbx_description
1 polymer ?
#
loop_
_entity_poly.entity_id
_entity_poly.type
_entity_poly.pdbx_seq_one_letter_code
_entity_poly.pdbx_strand_id
1 'polypeptide(L)'
;MTGPFKAHETILYCKKCGSVCQSKALKELVGKHCNVSWDLLVFVGRSLFQRYQTVNRICRDLETRNIKLSPSEIEYLGRKFIMLLARAHRQAAPRIEQAMQRSGGYILHLDATHEGDAPALMTGMDSLRQIVLANVKIPSEHADHIVPFLQQLKRDYGCPIACVHDMGAGICKAVPLVFPGT
;
A
#
# COMPACT_ATOMS: atom_id res chain seq x y z
N MET A 1 6.18 -2.71 21.26
CA MET A 1 5.49 -1.43 21.02
C MET A 1 5.87 -0.47 22.14
N THR A 2 6.36 0.70 21.76
CA THR A 2 6.80 1.73 22.70
C THR A 2 5.56 2.36 23.36
N GLY A 3 5.53 2.39 24.70
CA GLY A 3 4.48 3.07 25.46
C GLY A 3 4.54 4.59 25.36
N PRO A 4 3.69 5.34 26.09
CA PRO A 4 3.74 6.80 26.10
C PRO A 4 5.09 7.29 26.61
N PHE A 5 5.68 8.25 25.88
CA PHE A 5 6.94 8.89 26.30
C PHE A 5 6.92 10.39 25.98
N LYS A 6 7.74 11.14 26.67
CA LYS A 6 8.03 12.55 26.34
C LYS A 6 9.41 12.63 25.72
N ALA A 7 9.53 13.30 24.59
CA ALA A 7 10.79 13.57 23.94
C ALA A 7 11.08 15.08 24.04
N HIS A 8 12.31 15.43 24.43
CA HIS A 8 12.84 16.77 24.33
C HIS A 8 13.88 16.80 23.22
N GLU A 9 13.68 17.66 22.25
CA GLU A 9 14.58 17.78 21.10
C GLU A 9 15.15 19.19 21.02
N THR A 10 16.48 19.29 20.91
CA THR A 10 17.16 20.54 20.58
C THR A 10 17.29 20.64 19.06
N ILE A 11 16.57 21.59 18.46
CA ILE A 11 16.63 21.87 17.03
C ILE A 11 17.78 22.85 16.79
N LEU A 12 18.77 22.44 16.00
CA LEU A 12 19.87 23.30 15.59
C LEU A 12 19.57 23.92 14.22
N TYR A 13 19.79 25.21 14.14
CA TYR A 13 19.61 25.99 12.93
C TYR A 13 20.96 26.52 12.42
N CYS A 14 21.29 26.25 11.18
CA CYS A 14 22.50 26.77 10.55
C CYS A 14 22.25 28.21 10.05
N LYS A 15 22.91 29.20 10.65
CA LYS A 15 22.80 30.62 10.27
C LYS A 15 23.29 30.93 8.84
N LYS A 16 24.19 30.07 8.27
CA LYS A 16 24.75 30.31 6.93
C LYS A 16 23.86 29.80 5.81
N CYS A 17 23.28 28.59 5.94
CA CYS A 17 22.53 27.93 4.87
C CYS A 17 21.04 27.71 5.22
N GLY A 18 20.57 28.12 6.38
CA GLY A 18 19.18 27.94 6.80
C GLY A 18 18.78 26.48 7.09
N SER A 19 19.71 25.54 7.02
CA SER A 19 19.38 24.13 7.28
C SER A 19 19.05 23.88 8.74
N VAL A 20 18.07 23.00 8.96
CA VAL A 20 17.60 22.57 10.29
C VAL A 20 18.08 21.16 10.55
N CYS A 21 18.82 20.97 11.65
CA CYS A 21 19.24 19.65 12.12
C CYS A 21 18.32 19.18 13.25
N GLN A 22 17.77 18.00 13.08
CA GLN A 22 16.89 17.32 14.04
C GLN A 22 17.47 15.96 14.38
N SER A 23 17.08 15.41 15.54
CA SER A 23 17.50 14.08 15.99
C SER A 23 17.12 13.00 14.98
N LYS A 24 18.10 12.22 14.52
CA LYS A 24 17.86 11.05 13.67
C LYS A 24 17.10 9.97 14.43
N ALA A 25 17.46 9.71 15.68
CA ALA A 25 16.81 8.70 16.52
C ALA A 25 15.31 8.99 16.72
N LEU A 26 14.93 10.26 16.94
CA LEU A 26 13.51 10.62 17.07
C LEU A 26 12.76 10.43 15.76
N LYS A 27 13.38 10.75 14.60
CA LYS A 27 12.77 10.52 13.28
C LYS A 27 12.55 9.05 12.93
N GLU A 28 13.43 8.18 13.45
CA GLU A 28 13.27 6.72 13.30
C GLU A 28 12.11 6.17 14.13
N LEU A 29 11.80 6.80 15.24
CA LEU A 29 10.68 6.40 16.11
C LEU A 29 9.35 7.02 15.68
N VAL A 30 9.35 8.28 15.30
CA VAL A 30 8.12 9.07 15.05
C VAL A 30 8.26 9.81 13.72
N GLY A 31 7.25 9.73 12.88
CA GLY A 31 7.20 10.45 11.61
C GLY A 31 7.09 11.97 11.79
N LYS A 32 7.51 12.71 10.76
CA LYS A 32 7.37 14.16 10.74
C LYS A 32 5.89 14.56 10.98
N HIS A 33 5.67 15.51 11.87
CA HIS A 33 4.32 15.98 12.29
C HIS A 33 3.42 14.86 12.82
N CYS A 34 4.00 13.83 13.45
CA CYS A 34 3.26 12.76 14.12
C CYS A 34 3.53 12.79 15.61
N ASN A 35 2.51 12.44 16.38
CA ASN A 35 2.57 12.23 17.82
C ASN A 35 2.49 10.75 18.22
N VAL A 36 2.52 9.86 17.23
CA VAL A 36 2.52 8.40 17.40
C VAL A 36 3.75 7.79 16.74
N SER A 37 4.29 6.73 17.35
CA SER A 37 5.42 5.98 16.81
C SER A 37 5.02 5.13 15.59
N TRP A 38 6.01 4.78 14.77
CA TRP A 38 5.79 3.92 13.61
C TRP A 38 5.25 2.55 13.98
N ASP A 39 5.73 1.96 15.08
CA ASP A 39 5.28 0.66 15.55
C ASP A 39 3.81 0.68 15.99
N LEU A 40 3.34 1.79 16.58
CA LEU A 40 1.93 1.97 16.94
C LEU A 40 1.06 2.12 15.68
N LEU A 41 1.50 2.91 14.70
CA LEU A 41 0.81 3.05 13.41
C LEU A 41 0.67 1.69 12.72
N VAL A 42 1.75 0.90 12.66
CA VAL A 42 1.75 -0.44 12.05
C VAL A 42 0.85 -1.39 12.83
N PHE A 43 0.88 -1.34 14.17
CA PHE A 43 -0.02 -2.17 14.99
C PHE A 43 -1.49 -1.89 14.68
N VAL A 44 -1.89 -0.60 14.64
CA VAL A 44 -3.28 -0.21 14.32
C VAL A 44 -3.65 -0.66 12.91
N GLY A 45 -2.80 -0.39 11.91
CA GLY A 45 -3.05 -0.77 10.53
C GLY A 45 -3.21 -2.28 10.35
N ARG A 46 -2.31 -3.08 10.94
CA ARG A 46 -2.41 -4.55 10.89
C ARG A 46 -3.63 -5.07 11.65
N SER A 47 -4.00 -4.44 12.75
CA SER A 47 -5.19 -4.82 13.51
C SER A 47 -6.47 -4.60 12.71
N LEU A 48 -6.60 -3.46 12.03
CA LEU A 48 -7.74 -3.15 11.18
C LEU A 48 -7.81 -4.05 9.92
N PHE A 49 -6.71 -4.12 9.15
CA PHE A 49 -6.74 -4.64 7.78
C PHE A 49 -6.23 -6.08 7.60
N GLN A 50 -5.48 -6.63 8.57
CA GLN A 50 -5.05 -8.03 8.52
C GLN A 50 -5.78 -8.91 9.53
N ARG A 51 -6.15 -8.34 10.71
CA ARG A 51 -6.82 -9.09 11.78
C ARG A 51 -8.31 -8.80 11.84
N TYR A 52 -8.81 -7.87 11.01
CA TYR A 52 -10.22 -7.46 10.93
C TYR A 52 -10.82 -7.09 12.30
N GLN A 53 -10.02 -6.48 13.16
CA GLN A 53 -10.48 -6.05 14.48
C GLN A 53 -11.32 -4.79 14.36
N THR A 54 -12.35 -4.68 15.20
CA THR A 54 -13.13 -3.45 15.31
C THR A 54 -12.34 -2.36 16.02
N VAL A 55 -12.65 -1.10 15.73
CA VAL A 55 -12.03 0.08 16.37
C VAL A 55 -12.08 -0.02 17.90
N ASN A 56 -13.25 -0.40 18.46
CA ASN A 56 -13.44 -0.53 19.90
C ASN A 56 -12.57 -1.64 20.51
N ARG A 57 -12.31 -2.71 19.78
CA ARG A 57 -11.41 -3.78 20.23
C ARG A 57 -9.97 -3.27 20.28
N ILE A 58 -9.54 -2.55 19.26
CA ILE A 58 -8.20 -1.97 19.20
C ILE A 58 -7.98 -0.97 20.33
N CYS A 59 -8.96 -0.10 20.64
CA CYS A 59 -8.88 0.82 21.77
C CYS A 59 -8.62 0.04 23.08
N ARG A 60 -9.40 -1.00 23.36
CA ARG A 60 -9.23 -1.85 24.56
C ARG A 60 -7.87 -2.52 24.60
N ASP A 61 -7.41 -3.09 23.48
CA ASP A 61 -6.09 -3.74 23.39
C ASP A 61 -4.94 -2.75 23.62
N LEU A 62 -5.11 -1.47 23.27
CA LEU A 62 -4.16 -0.40 23.54
C LEU A 62 -4.21 0.08 25.01
N GLU A 63 -5.38 0.17 25.59
CA GLU A 63 -5.57 0.52 27.01
C GLU A 63 -4.84 -0.47 27.94
N THR A 64 -4.86 -1.77 27.63
CA THR A 64 -4.09 -2.78 28.41
C THR A 64 -2.59 -2.53 28.38
N ARG A 65 -2.11 -1.73 27.41
CA ARG A 65 -0.71 -1.32 27.23
C ARG A 65 -0.46 0.13 27.70
N ASN A 66 -1.41 0.69 28.41
CA ASN A 66 -1.37 2.07 28.89
C ASN A 66 -1.27 3.10 27.75
N ILE A 67 -1.82 2.79 26.56
CA ILE A 67 -1.90 3.69 25.42
C ILE A 67 -3.36 4.05 25.22
N LYS A 68 -3.68 5.35 25.38
CA LYS A 68 -5.03 5.88 25.22
C LYS A 68 -5.15 6.57 23.86
N LEU A 69 -5.96 6.02 22.98
CA LEU A 69 -6.37 6.62 21.71
C LEU A 69 -7.88 6.60 21.59
N SER A 70 -8.44 7.65 21.04
CA SER A 70 -9.88 7.72 20.73
C SER A 70 -10.21 6.88 19.48
N PRO A 71 -11.46 6.47 19.29
CA PRO A 71 -11.91 5.79 18.07
C PRO A 71 -11.54 6.56 16.78
N SER A 72 -11.72 7.88 16.77
CA SER A 72 -11.37 8.73 15.62
C SER A 72 -9.88 8.77 15.31
N GLU A 73 -9.01 8.69 16.33
CA GLU A 73 -7.57 8.55 16.14
C GLU A 73 -7.20 7.21 15.53
N ILE A 74 -7.84 6.11 15.96
CA ILE A 74 -7.64 4.78 15.35
C ILE A 74 -8.01 4.80 13.86
N GLU A 75 -9.16 5.38 13.51
CA GLU A 75 -9.58 5.52 12.10
C GLU A 75 -8.62 6.39 11.30
N TYR A 76 -8.17 7.51 11.86
CA TYR A 76 -7.16 8.36 11.23
C TYR A 76 -5.86 7.61 10.98
N LEU A 77 -5.35 6.87 11.97
CA LEU A 77 -4.15 6.07 11.84
C LEU A 77 -4.33 4.93 10.81
N GLY A 78 -5.51 4.34 10.73
CA GLY A 78 -5.85 3.37 9.69
C GLY A 78 -5.73 3.95 8.28
N ARG A 79 -6.34 5.11 8.02
CA ARG A 79 -6.20 5.81 6.73
C ARG A 79 -4.74 6.15 6.42
N LYS A 80 -4.01 6.67 7.41
CA LYS A 80 -2.59 7.00 7.27
C LYS A 80 -1.74 5.77 6.96
N PHE A 81 -2.03 4.63 7.61
CA PHE A 81 -1.35 3.37 7.35
C PHE A 81 -1.51 2.93 5.89
N ILE A 82 -2.73 2.96 5.34
CA ILE A 82 -3.00 2.59 3.93
C ILE A 82 -2.22 3.50 2.97
N MET A 83 -2.22 4.81 3.20
CA MET A 83 -1.49 5.77 2.36
C MET A 83 0.02 5.50 2.36
N LEU A 84 0.58 5.24 3.54
CA LEU A 84 2.01 4.95 3.69
C LEU A 84 2.38 3.58 3.12
N LEU A 85 1.52 2.58 3.30
CA LEU A 85 1.69 1.24 2.72
C LEU A 85 1.70 1.31 1.18
N ALA A 86 0.74 2.03 0.59
CA ALA A 86 0.69 2.23 -0.86
C ALA A 86 1.94 2.96 -1.40
N ARG A 87 2.46 3.94 -0.65
CA ARG A 87 3.72 4.61 -1.00
C ARG A 87 4.92 3.67 -0.91
N ALA A 88 5.02 2.91 0.19
CA ALA A 88 6.10 1.95 0.39
C ALA A 88 6.09 0.85 -0.69
N HIS A 89 4.89 0.37 -1.05
CA HIS A 89 4.72 -0.60 -2.14
C HIS A 89 5.24 -0.06 -3.48
N ARG A 90 4.85 1.15 -3.87
CA ARG A 90 5.36 1.79 -5.09
C ARG A 90 6.88 1.97 -5.07
N GLN A 91 7.45 2.34 -3.93
CA GLN A 91 8.92 2.45 -3.78
C GLN A 91 9.61 1.08 -3.85
N ALA A 92 8.92 0.01 -3.52
CA ALA A 92 9.43 -1.36 -3.61
C ALA A 92 9.32 -1.98 -5.03
N ALA A 93 8.60 -1.35 -5.97
CA ALA A 93 8.36 -1.90 -7.31
C ALA A 93 9.65 -2.37 -8.03
N PRO A 94 10.78 -1.62 -8.04
CA PRO A 94 12.00 -2.10 -8.68
C PRO A 94 12.59 -3.36 -8.03
N ARG A 95 12.41 -3.50 -6.71
CA ARG A 95 12.85 -4.71 -5.98
C ARG A 95 11.96 -5.91 -6.26
N ILE A 96 10.65 -5.67 -6.39
CA ILE A 96 9.67 -6.70 -6.77
C ILE A 96 9.96 -7.18 -8.19
N GLU A 97 10.14 -6.25 -9.13
CA GLU A 97 10.51 -6.55 -10.51
C GLU A 97 11.78 -7.39 -10.58
N GLN A 98 12.85 -6.97 -9.91
CA GLN A 98 14.10 -7.72 -9.87
C GLN A 98 13.93 -9.12 -9.29
N ALA A 99 13.09 -9.29 -8.26
CA ALA A 99 12.80 -10.61 -7.69
C ALA A 99 12.03 -11.50 -8.67
N MET A 100 11.09 -10.92 -9.43
CA MET A 100 10.35 -11.62 -10.49
C MET A 100 11.29 -12.08 -11.62
N GLN A 101 12.14 -11.19 -12.10
CA GLN A 101 13.10 -11.50 -13.17
C GLN A 101 14.09 -12.61 -12.78
N ARG A 102 14.64 -12.59 -11.56
CA ARG A 102 15.54 -13.65 -11.05
C ARG A 102 14.91 -15.02 -11.02
N SER A 103 13.60 -15.11 -10.97
CA SER A 103 12.85 -16.37 -10.94
C SER A 103 12.22 -16.71 -12.31
N GLY A 104 12.70 -16.10 -13.39
CA GLY A 104 12.25 -16.38 -14.76
C GLY A 104 11.00 -15.60 -15.19
N GLY A 105 10.57 -14.57 -14.44
CA GLY A 105 9.43 -13.74 -14.78
C GLY A 105 8.24 -13.90 -13.81
N TYR A 106 7.04 -13.49 -14.24
CA TYR A 106 5.81 -13.58 -13.45
C TYR A 106 4.59 -13.92 -14.29
N ILE A 107 3.57 -14.46 -13.66
CA ILE A 107 2.25 -14.70 -14.27
C ILE A 107 1.30 -13.64 -13.71
N LEU A 108 0.78 -12.78 -14.58
CA LEU A 108 -0.16 -11.75 -14.21
C LEU A 108 -1.57 -12.33 -14.05
N HIS A 109 -2.08 -12.34 -12.84
CA HIS A 109 -3.48 -12.64 -12.58
C HIS A 109 -4.25 -11.33 -12.47
N LEU A 110 -5.31 -11.22 -13.25
CA LEU A 110 -6.21 -10.05 -13.28
C LEU A 110 -7.59 -10.46 -12.78
N ASP A 111 -8.13 -9.66 -11.90
CA ASP A 111 -9.49 -9.81 -11.38
C ASP A 111 -10.14 -8.45 -11.18
N ALA A 112 -11.45 -8.37 -11.42
CA ALA A 112 -12.25 -7.18 -11.18
C ALA A 112 -13.39 -7.51 -10.22
N THR A 113 -13.47 -6.78 -9.13
CA THR A 113 -14.49 -6.96 -8.11
C THR A 113 -15.41 -5.75 -8.07
N HIS A 114 -16.72 -5.99 -8.14
CA HIS A 114 -17.76 -4.99 -7.97
C HIS A 114 -18.40 -5.07 -6.58
N GLU A 115 -18.73 -3.93 -6.01
CA GLU A 115 -19.53 -3.83 -4.81
C GLU A 115 -20.78 -2.97 -5.11
N GLY A 116 -21.88 -3.63 -5.43
CA GLY A 116 -23.11 -2.96 -5.87
C GLY A 116 -22.85 -2.09 -7.12
N ASP A 117 -23.34 -0.84 -7.09
CA ASP A 117 -23.16 0.15 -8.18
C ASP A 117 -21.83 0.91 -8.11
N ALA A 118 -20.91 0.51 -7.20
CA ALA A 118 -19.62 1.15 -7.06
C ALA A 118 -18.70 0.86 -8.26
N PRO A 119 -17.71 1.76 -8.53
CA PRO A 119 -16.68 1.48 -9.53
C PRO A 119 -15.95 0.16 -9.24
N ALA A 120 -15.67 -0.61 -10.30
CA ALA A 120 -14.95 -1.87 -10.17
C ALA A 120 -13.54 -1.67 -9.59
N LEU A 121 -13.14 -2.55 -8.69
CA LEU A 121 -11.76 -2.63 -8.23
C LEU A 121 -11.01 -3.64 -9.10
N MET A 122 -10.24 -3.13 -10.07
CA MET A 122 -9.34 -3.95 -10.89
C MET A 122 -8.05 -4.21 -10.11
N THR A 123 -7.66 -5.47 -10.00
CA THR A 123 -6.45 -5.91 -9.31
C THR A 123 -5.56 -6.72 -10.26
N GLY A 124 -4.26 -6.44 -10.23
CA GLY A 124 -3.23 -7.25 -10.88
C GLY A 124 -2.30 -7.85 -9.83
N MET A 125 -2.08 -9.16 -9.89
CA MET A 125 -1.29 -9.93 -8.94
C MET A 125 -0.29 -10.83 -9.66
N ASP A 126 0.92 -10.97 -9.12
CA ASP A 126 1.82 -12.06 -9.47
C ASP A 126 1.33 -13.36 -8.81
N SER A 127 0.82 -14.29 -9.60
CA SER A 127 0.29 -15.57 -9.11
C SER A 127 1.36 -16.46 -8.50
N LEU A 128 2.61 -16.38 -8.97
CA LEU A 128 3.70 -17.24 -8.51
C LEU A 128 4.12 -16.89 -7.07
N ARG A 129 4.08 -15.59 -6.72
CA ARG A 129 4.52 -15.09 -5.40
C ARG A 129 3.38 -14.60 -4.54
N GLN A 130 2.16 -14.58 -5.08
CA GLN A 130 0.96 -14.07 -4.42
C GLN A 130 1.15 -12.60 -3.95
N ILE A 131 1.79 -11.80 -4.80
CA ILE A 131 2.02 -10.36 -4.54
C ILE A 131 1.05 -9.56 -5.39
N VAL A 132 0.22 -8.74 -4.75
CA VAL A 132 -0.57 -7.74 -5.46
C VAL A 132 0.39 -6.68 -6.01
N LEU A 133 0.45 -6.57 -7.33
CA LEU A 133 1.33 -5.61 -8.03
C LEU A 133 0.72 -4.21 -8.02
N ALA A 134 -0.55 -4.12 -8.35
CA ALA A 134 -1.32 -2.87 -8.25
C ALA A 134 -2.83 -3.16 -8.21
N ASN A 135 -3.58 -2.16 -7.77
CA ASN A 135 -5.03 -2.11 -7.91
C ASN A 135 -5.48 -0.68 -8.25
N VAL A 136 -6.62 -0.58 -8.92
CA VAL A 136 -7.21 0.70 -9.31
C VAL A 136 -8.72 0.59 -9.35
N LYS A 137 -9.42 1.66 -8.95
CA LYS A 137 -10.86 1.76 -9.21
C LYS A 137 -11.08 2.26 -10.63
N ILE A 138 -11.83 1.49 -11.41
CA ILE A 138 -12.22 1.82 -12.80
C ILE A 138 -13.74 2.02 -12.88
N PRO A 139 -14.22 2.96 -13.71
CA PRO A 139 -15.66 3.22 -13.81
C PRO A 139 -16.46 2.01 -14.31
N SER A 140 -15.89 1.19 -15.17
CA SER A 140 -16.47 -0.05 -15.68
C SER A 140 -15.37 -0.97 -16.21
N GLU A 141 -15.69 -2.23 -16.43
CA GLU A 141 -14.80 -3.24 -17.04
C GLU A 141 -14.67 -3.09 -18.57
N HIS A 142 -14.80 -1.88 -19.10
CA HIS A 142 -14.57 -1.62 -20.51
C HIS A 142 -13.06 -1.59 -20.80
N ALA A 143 -12.65 -2.10 -21.98
CA ALA A 143 -11.23 -2.18 -22.34
C ALA A 143 -10.49 -0.84 -22.22
N ASP A 144 -11.14 0.27 -22.58
CA ASP A 144 -10.54 1.62 -22.52
C ASP A 144 -10.15 2.05 -21.09
N HIS A 145 -10.84 1.51 -20.08
CA HIS A 145 -10.50 1.77 -18.66
C HIS A 145 -9.43 0.79 -18.14
N ILE A 146 -9.35 -0.42 -18.72
CA ILE A 146 -8.40 -1.46 -18.30
C ILE A 146 -7.02 -1.22 -18.92
N VAL A 147 -6.95 -0.82 -20.19
CA VAL A 147 -5.69 -0.60 -20.93
C VAL A 147 -4.71 0.33 -20.19
N PRO A 148 -5.10 1.49 -19.65
CA PRO A 148 -4.18 2.36 -18.90
C PRO A 148 -3.58 1.68 -17.67
N PHE A 149 -4.35 0.85 -16.97
CA PHE A 149 -3.90 0.09 -15.81
C PHE A 149 -2.87 -0.98 -16.23
N LEU A 150 -3.13 -1.73 -17.29
CA LEU A 150 -2.18 -2.72 -17.82
C LEU A 150 -0.90 -2.07 -18.32
N GLN A 151 -1.00 -0.90 -18.96
CA GLN A 151 0.17 -0.13 -19.39
C GLN A 151 1.01 0.33 -18.19
N GLN A 152 0.38 0.70 -17.07
CA GLN A 152 1.09 1.02 -15.85
C GLN A 152 1.82 -0.20 -15.29
N LEU A 153 1.16 -1.37 -15.22
CA LEU A 153 1.80 -2.63 -14.80
C LEU A 153 3.00 -2.99 -15.69
N LYS A 154 2.86 -2.82 -17.01
CA LYS A 154 3.95 -3.05 -17.96
C LYS A 154 5.15 -2.12 -17.74
N ARG A 155 4.90 -0.84 -17.42
CA ARG A 155 5.98 0.11 -17.09
C ARG A 155 6.71 -0.26 -15.80
N ASP A 156 5.96 -0.70 -14.78
CA ASP A 156 6.49 -0.93 -13.45
C ASP A 156 7.16 -2.30 -13.29
N TYR A 157 6.72 -3.32 -14.05
CA TYR A 157 7.10 -4.72 -13.85
C TYR A 157 7.48 -5.47 -15.13
N GLY A 158 7.41 -4.84 -16.30
CA GLY A 158 7.69 -5.47 -17.58
C GLY A 158 6.54 -6.34 -18.10
N CYS A 159 6.84 -7.18 -19.11
CA CYS A 159 5.85 -8.11 -19.67
C CYS A 159 5.76 -9.39 -18.81
N PRO A 160 4.55 -9.88 -18.51
CA PRO A 160 4.37 -11.19 -17.86
C PRO A 160 4.68 -12.34 -18.83
N ILE A 161 4.97 -13.52 -18.31
CA ILE A 161 5.11 -14.77 -19.09
C ILE A 161 3.74 -15.19 -19.63
N ALA A 162 2.70 -15.01 -18.82
CA ALA A 162 1.32 -15.32 -19.15
C ALA A 162 0.36 -14.42 -18.38
N CYS A 163 -0.85 -14.24 -18.91
CA CYS A 163 -1.95 -13.59 -18.22
C CYS A 163 -3.04 -14.62 -17.89
N VAL A 164 -3.54 -14.57 -16.66
CA VAL A 164 -4.68 -15.35 -16.18
C VAL A 164 -5.78 -14.37 -15.79
N HIS A 165 -6.96 -14.54 -16.33
CA HIS A 165 -8.11 -13.71 -16.02
C HIS A 165 -9.41 -14.45 -16.28
N ASP A 166 -10.53 -13.92 -15.79
CA ASP A 166 -11.84 -14.38 -16.18
C ASP A 166 -12.11 -14.06 -17.68
N MET A 167 -13.22 -14.60 -18.19
CA MET A 167 -13.62 -14.41 -19.58
C MET A 167 -14.34 -13.07 -19.82
N GLY A 168 -14.15 -12.07 -18.97
CA GLY A 168 -14.73 -10.73 -19.11
C GLY A 168 -14.35 -10.10 -20.45
N ALA A 169 -15.33 -9.66 -21.22
CA ALA A 169 -15.14 -9.16 -22.58
C ALA A 169 -14.15 -7.96 -22.66
N GLY A 170 -14.12 -7.11 -21.63
CA GLY A 170 -13.18 -5.98 -21.56
C GLY A 170 -11.75 -6.42 -21.33
N ILE A 171 -11.51 -7.36 -20.41
CA ILE A 171 -10.19 -7.90 -20.12
C ILE A 171 -9.65 -8.66 -21.32
N CYS A 172 -10.49 -9.53 -21.94
CA CYS A 172 -10.12 -10.27 -23.17
C CYS A 172 -9.70 -9.38 -24.34
N LYS A 173 -10.26 -8.15 -24.42
CA LYS A 173 -9.86 -7.15 -25.43
C LYS A 173 -8.61 -6.37 -25.01
N ALA A 174 -8.49 -6.02 -23.73
CA ALA A 174 -7.41 -5.17 -23.23
C ALA A 174 -6.05 -5.86 -23.16
N VAL A 175 -6.02 -7.14 -22.73
CA VAL A 175 -4.77 -7.91 -22.53
C VAL A 175 -3.95 -8.01 -23.82
N PRO A 176 -4.49 -8.45 -24.98
CA PRO A 176 -3.72 -8.55 -26.22
C PRO A 176 -3.20 -7.20 -26.74
N LEU A 177 -3.89 -6.08 -26.42
CA LEU A 177 -3.45 -4.74 -26.83
C LEU A 177 -2.18 -4.29 -26.09
N VAL A 178 -1.99 -4.75 -24.85
CA VAL A 178 -0.86 -4.34 -24.02
C VAL A 178 0.22 -5.41 -23.96
N PHE A 179 -0.16 -6.67 -23.90
CA PHE A 179 0.71 -7.84 -23.81
C PHE A 179 0.45 -8.81 -24.97
N PRO A 180 0.87 -8.48 -26.18
CA PRO A 180 0.66 -9.37 -27.34
C PRO A 180 1.47 -10.66 -27.17
N GLY A 181 0.81 -11.80 -27.35
CA GLY A 181 1.44 -13.13 -27.29
C GLY A 181 1.56 -13.73 -25.88
N THR A 182 0.87 -13.18 -24.88
CA THR A 182 0.81 -13.74 -23.51
C THR A 182 -0.50 -14.46 -23.27
#